data_5985ab2d63458215aeaab367d5f06208
#
_entry.id   5985ab2d63458215aeaab367d5f06208
#
_cell.length_a   1.000
_cell.length_b   1.000
_cell.length_c   1.000
_cell.angle_alpha   90.00
_cell.angle_beta   90.00
_cell.angle_gamma   90.00
#
_symmetry.space_group_name_H-M   'P 1'
#
loop_
_entity.id
_entity.type
_entity.pdbx_description
1 polymer ?
#
loop_
_entity_poly.entity_id
_entity_poly.type
_entity_poly.pdbx_seq_one_letter_code
_entity_poly.pdbx_strand_id
1 'polypeptide(L)'
;MKKFIALVALVLVSASTMMYAQESNAAARRAERKAERDAERAKLRAEEEVQDMVAYQQAVQALKNKQFVLEANQVVFRNGMSAFVTSNTNFVLMNGNRATVQTAFNTPYPGPNGIGGVTVDGNSSDMK
;
A
#
# COMPACT_ATOMS: atom_id res chain seq x y z
N MET A 1 -39.81 -55.57 -23.33
CA MET A 1 -39.47 -54.94 -22.05
C MET A 1 -37.97 -55.03 -21.70
N LYS A 2 -37.32 -56.20 -21.79
CA LYS A 2 -35.86 -56.35 -21.45
C LYS A 2 -34.94 -55.46 -22.30
N LYS A 3 -35.24 -55.23 -23.61
CA LYS A 3 -34.42 -54.39 -24.49
C LYS A 3 -34.53 -52.87 -24.19
N PHE A 4 -35.69 -52.42 -23.71
CA PHE A 4 -35.89 -51.02 -23.28
C PHE A 4 -35.12 -50.70 -21.97
N ILE A 5 -35.09 -51.65 -21.01
CA ILE A 5 -34.38 -51.50 -19.76
C ILE A 5 -32.86 -51.39 -20.01
N ALA A 6 -32.32 -52.20 -20.92
CA ALA A 6 -30.89 -52.12 -21.30
C ALA A 6 -30.51 -50.80 -21.95
N LEU A 7 -31.42 -50.22 -22.78
CA LEU A 7 -31.17 -48.97 -23.47
C LEU A 7 -31.23 -47.76 -22.49
N VAL A 8 -32.16 -47.80 -21.54
CA VAL A 8 -32.23 -46.77 -20.46
C VAL A 8 -31.03 -46.85 -19.53
N ALA A 9 -30.55 -48.06 -19.18
CA ALA A 9 -29.36 -48.21 -18.37
C ALA A 9 -28.07 -47.68 -19.07
N LEU A 10 -27.95 -47.89 -20.38
CA LEU A 10 -26.83 -47.42 -21.17
C LEU A 10 -26.80 -45.87 -21.25
N VAL A 11 -27.94 -45.22 -21.37
CA VAL A 11 -28.05 -43.75 -21.38
C VAL A 11 -27.72 -43.14 -20.01
N LEU A 12 -28.14 -43.78 -18.92
CA LEU A 12 -27.81 -43.31 -17.56
C LEU A 12 -26.32 -43.42 -17.24
N VAL A 13 -25.64 -44.46 -17.71
CA VAL A 13 -24.18 -44.63 -17.51
C VAL A 13 -23.41 -43.57 -18.33
N SER A 14 -23.81 -43.29 -19.57
CA SER A 14 -23.16 -42.25 -20.38
C SER A 14 -23.38 -40.82 -19.82
N ALA A 15 -24.53 -40.53 -19.24
CA ALA A 15 -24.79 -39.24 -18.60
C ALA A 15 -23.93 -39.02 -17.33
N SER A 16 -23.72 -40.06 -16.53
CA SER A 16 -22.90 -39.98 -15.34
C SER A 16 -21.39 -39.75 -15.67
N THR A 17 -20.87 -40.40 -16.69
CA THR A 17 -19.47 -40.18 -17.13
C THR A 17 -19.23 -38.79 -17.70
N MET A 18 -20.20 -38.20 -18.41
CA MET A 18 -20.10 -36.79 -18.85
C MET A 18 -20.09 -35.80 -17.68
N MET A 19 -20.87 -36.05 -16.65
CA MET A 19 -20.94 -35.20 -15.47
C MET A 19 -19.62 -35.20 -14.69
N TYR A 20 -18.99 -36.34 -14.47
CA TYR A 20 -17.68 -36.44 -13.84
C TYR A 20 -16.55 -35.78 -14.65
N ALA A 21 -16.57 -35.89 -15.98
CA ALA A 21 -15.61 -35.24 -16.85
C ALA A 21 -15.76 -33.68 -16.82
N GLN A 22 -16.97 -33.19 -16.71
CA GLN A 22 -17.24 -31.76 -16.64
C GLN A 22 -16.83 -31.14 -15.29
N GLU A 23 -17.01 -31.87 -14.20
CA GLU A 23 -16.63 -31.45 -12.85
C GLU A 23 -15.07 -31.45 -12.69
N SER A 24 -14.37 -32.45 -13.22
CA SER A 24 -12.91 -32.49 -13.24
C SER A 24 -12.30 -31.37 -14.05
N ASN A 25 -12.88 -31.02 -15.20
CA ASN A 25 -12.44 -29.88 -16.02
C ASN A 25 -12.69 -28.54 -15.34
N ALA A 26 -13.78 -28.39 -14.59
CA ALA A 26 -14.07 -27.19 -13.84
C ALA A 26 -13.08 -27.01 -12.66
N ALA A 27 -12.76 -28.08 -11.96
CA ALA A 27 -11.77 -28.08 -10.89
C ALA A 27 -10.35 -27.74 -11.42
N ALA A 28 -9.94 -28.32 -12.55
CA ALA A 28 -8.67 -28.01 -13.20
C ALA A 28 -8.57 -26.53 -13.60
N ARG A 29 -9.60 -25.97 -14.22
CA ARG A 29 -9.65 -24.55 -14.58
C ARG A 29 -9.62 -23.61 -13.36
N ARG A 30 -10.23 -24.01 -12.23
CA ARG A 30 -10.16 -23.25 -10.99
C ARG A 30 -8.76 -23.28 -10.39
N ALA A 31 -8.08 -24.44 -10.43
CA ALA A 31 -6.71 -24.60 -9.97
C ALA A 31 -5.74 -23.77 -10.81
N GLU A 32 -5.88 -23.78 -12.12
CA GLU A 32 -5.09 -22.98 -13.06
C GLU A 32 -5.25 -21.48 -12.81
N ARG A 33 -6.48 -20.97 -12.73
CA ARG A 33 -6.75 -19.57 -12.42
C ARG A 33 -6.26 -19.16 -11.02
N LYS A 34 -6.23 -20.08 -10.07
CA LYS A 34 -5.65 -19.83 -8.76
C LYS A 34 -4.14 -19.72 -8.86
N ALA A 35 -3.49 -20.64 -9.56
CA ALA A 35 -2.04 -20.62 -9.77
C ALA A 35 -1.58 -19.35 -10.51
N GLU A 36 -2.32 -18.93 -11.54
CA GLU A 36 -2.04 -17.67 -12.25
C GLU A 36 -2.11 -16.47 -11.32
N ARG A 37 -3.19 -16.35 -10.51
CA ARG A 37 -3.34 -15.26 -9.55
C ARG A 37 -2.27 -15.28 -8.47
N ASP A 38 -1.89 -16.46 -8.01
CA ASP A 38 -0.85 -16.58 -6.98
C ASP A 38 0.52 -16.22 -7.57
N ALA A 39 0.80 -16.59 -8.83
CA ALA A 39 2.00 -16.19 -9.55
C ALA A 39 2.05 -14.67 -9.83
N GLU A 40 0.92 -14.07 -10.21
CA GLU A 40 0.81 -12.62 -10.40
C GLU A 40 1.05 -11.86 -9.08
N ARG A 41 0.42 -12.30 -7.99
CA ARG A 41 0.65 -11.73 -6.66
C ARG A 41 2.10 -11.87 -6.19
N ALA A 42 2.74 -12.99 -6.51
CA ALA A 42 4.15 -13.19 -6.17
C ALA A 42 5.05 -12.21 -6.95
N LYS A 43 4.77 -11.96 -8.22
CA LYS A 43 5.49 -10.95 -9.02
C LYS A 43 5.31 -9.55 -8.46
N LEU A 44 4.06 -9.14 -8.17
CA LEU A 44 3.77 -7.81 -7.60
C LEU A 44 4.51 -7.61 -6.27
N ARG A 45 4.51 -8.61 -5.38
CA ARG A 45 5.25 -8.52 -4.11
C ARG A 45 6.76 -8.40 -4.33
N ALA A 46 7.32 -9.14 -5.28
CA ALA A 46 8.75 -9.04 -5.58
C ALA A 46 9.12 -7.66 -6.15
N GLU A 47 8.25 -7.06 -6.97
CA GLU A 47 8.42 -5.70 -7.48
C GLU A 47 8.29 -4.66 -6.35
N GLU A 48 7.32 -4.80 -5.45
CA GLU A 48 7.17 -3.96 -4.26
C GLU A 48 8.41 -4.02 -3.35
N GLU A 49 8.92 -5.22 -3.06
CA GLU A 49 10.12 -5.40 -2.23
C GLU A 49 11.34 -4.70 -2.84
N VAL A 50 11.51 -4.76 -4.16
CA VAL A 50 12.61 -4.06 -4.85
C VAL A 50 12.43 -2.55 -4.76
N GLN A 51 11.20 -2.05 -4.97
CA GLN A 51 10.89 -0.61 -4.86
C GLN A 51 11.11 -0.11 -3.43
N ASP A 52 10.66 -0.85 -2.43
CA ASP A 52 10.85 -0.52 -1.03
C ASP A 52 12.34 -0.47 -0.65
N MET A 53 13.13 -1.41 -1.17
CA MET A 53 14.58 -1.42 -0.94
C MET A 53 15.27 -0.20 -1.55
N VAL A 54 14.89 0.17 -2.77
CA VAL A 54 15.41 1.37 -3.46
C VAL A 54 14.99 2.63 -2.70
N ALA A 55 13.72 2.74 -2.30
CA ALA A 55 13.21 3.86 -1.53
C ALA A 55 13.92 3.99 -0.18
N TYR A 56 14.17 2.88 0.51
CA TYR A 56 14.93 2.86 1.75
C TYR A 56 16.38 3.37 1.57
N GLN A 57 17.06 2.91 0.53
CA GLN A 57 18.42 3.37 0.22
C GLN A 57 18.46 4.87 -0.08
N GLN A 58 17.50 5.36 -0.86
CA GLN A 58 17.36 6.78 -1.16
C GLN A 58 17.10 7.61 0.12
N ALA A 59 16.22 7.14 0.99
CA ALA A 59 15.93 7.80 2.27
C ALA A 59 17.16 7.85 3.16
N VAL A 60 17.91 6.74 3.28
CA VAL A 60 19.17 6.70 4.05
C VAL A 60 20.19 7.68 3.48
N GLN A 61 20.29 7.78 2.15
CA GLN A 61 21.20 8.70 1.50
C GLN A 61 20.79 10.17 1.70
N ALA A 62 19.49 10.46 1.60
CA ALA A 62 18.94 11.78 1.88
C ALA A 62 19.24 12.25 3.32
N LEU A 63 19.07 11.35 4.29
CA LEU A 63 19.42 11.61 5.69
C LEU A 63 20.91 11.87 5.88
N LYS A 64 21.79 11.06 5.28
CA LYS A 64 23.25 11.25 5.34
C LYS A 64 23.69 12.58 4.70
N ASN A 65 23.06 12.95 3.59
CA ASN A 65 23.32 14.20 2.89
C ASN A 65 22.68 15.41 3.57
N LYS A 66 21.84 15.19 4.60
CA LYS A 66 21.03 16.23 5.24
C LYS A 66 20.14 16.98 4.23
N GLN A 67 19.57 16.27 3.28
CA GLN A 67 18.70 16.81 2.25
C GLN A 67 17.42 15.99 2.18
N PHE A 68 16.44 16.37 2.97
CA PHE A 68 15.16 15.65 3.05
C PHE A 68 14.02 16.55 3.51
N VAL A 69 12.81 16.12 3.25
CA VAL A 69 11.58 16.67 3.81
C VAL A 69 10.86 15.57 4.57
N LEU A 70 10.52 15.86 5.82
CA LEU A 70 9.63 15.03 6.64
C LEU A 70 8.26 15.71 6.66
N GLU A 71 7.29 15.09 6.06
CA GLU A 71 5.90 15.56 6.02
C GLU A 71 5.09 14.93 7.14
N ALA A 72 4.22 15.71 7.77
CA ALA A 72 3.31 15.24 8.80
C ALA A 72 1.87 15.27 8.32
N ASN A 73 1.15 14.19 8.51
CA ASN A 73 -0.30 14.09 8.29
C ASN A 73 -1.10 14.11 9.61
N GLN A 74 -0.41 13.98 10.73
CA GLN A 74 -1.01 14.02 12.06
C GLN A 74 -0.06 14.68 13.05
N VAL A 75 -0.61 15.51 13.92
CA VAL A 75 0.09 16.12 15.06
C VAL A 75 -0.51 15.59 16.35
N VAL A 76 0.34 15.11 17.25
CA VAL A 76 -0.06 14.69 18.59
C VAL A 76 0.38 15.75 19.59
N PHE A 77 -0.57 16.29 20.33
CA PHE A 77 -0.33 17.29 21.36
C PHE A 77 0.13 16.64 22.66
N ARG A 78 0.78 17.43 23.50
CA ARG A 78 1.32 16.97 24.78
C ARG A 78 0.25 16.39 25.74
N ASN A 79 -1.00 16.80 25.60
CA ASN A 79 -2.14 16.30 26.37
C ASN A 79 -2.74 14.99 25.80
N GLY A 80 -2.11 14.38 24.78
CA GLY A 80 -2.56 13.16 24.14
C GLY A 80 -3.62 13.33 23.06
N MET A 81 -4.15 14.52 22.85
CA MET A 81 -5.04 14.80 21.71
C MET A 81 -4.25 14.77 20.41
N SER A 82 -4.92 14.41 19.32
CA SER A 82 -4.32 14.44 17.99
C SER A 82 -5.23 15.17 16.99
N ALA A 83 -4.61 15.79 16.00
CA ALA A 83 -5.29 16.45 14.89
C ALA A 83 -4.67 16.00 13.57
N PHE A 84 -5.50 15.71 12.58
CA PHE A 84 -5.04 15.50 11.21
C PHE A 84 -4.70 16.85 10.59
N VAL A 85 -3.57 16.90 9.90
CA VAL A 85 -3.04 18.09 9.25
C VAL A 85 -2.68 17.79 7.79
N THR A 86 -2.52 18.83 6.99
CA THR A 86 -2.12 18.68 5.59
C THR A 86 -0.59 18.66 5.50
N SER A 87 -0.04 17.66 4.84
CA SER A 87 1.41 17.46 4.72
C SER A 87 2.12 18.64 4.02
N ASN A 88 1.48 19.27 3.03
CA ASN A 88 2.05 20.42 2.33
C ASN A 88 2.33 21.64 3.20
N THR A 89 1.66 21.74 4.35
CA THR A 89 1.79 22.87 5.29
C THR A 89 2.37 22.46 6.64
N ASN A 90 2.65 21.17 6.82
CA ASN A 90 3.20 20.62 8.05
C ASN A 90 4.38 19.71 7.71
N PHE A 91 5.57 20.29 7.79
CA PHE A 91 6.80 19.59 7.39
C PHE A 91 8.02 20.07 8.14
N VAL A 92 9.06 19.26 8.12
CA VAL A 92 10.44 19.61 8.45
C VAL A 92 11.27 19.46 7.20
N LEU A 93 11.78 20.55 6.68
CA LEU A 93 12.73 20.58 5.57
C LEU A 93 14.16 20.69 6.13
N MET A 94 15.03 19.80 5.68
CA MET A 94 16.46 19.88 5.94
C MET A 94 17.23 20.07 4.63
N ASN A 95 18.08 21.06 4.57
CA ASN A 95 18.98 21.30 3.45
C ASN A 95 20.38 21.67 3.95
N GLY A 96 21.25 20.68 4.02
CA GLY A 96 22.55 20.80 4.65
C GLY A 96 22.44 21.11 6.15
N ASN A 97 22.92 22.26 6.57
CA ASN A 97 22.81 22.72 7.96
C ASN A 97 21.59 23.63 8.22
N ARG A 98 20.80 23.92 7.20
CA ARG A 98 19.61 24.75 7.35
C ARG A 98 18.38 23.87 7.53
N ALA A 99 17.60 24.15 8.56
CA ALA A 99 16.36 23.48 8.86
C ALA A 99 15.20 24.48 8.83
N THR A 100 14.10 24.12 8.20
CA THR A 100 12.82 24.83 8.25
C THR A 100 11.78 23.91 8.84
N VAL A 101 11.12 24.34 9.90
CA VAL A 101 9.99 23.63 10.50
C VAL A 101 8.75 24.46 10.28
N GLN A 102 7.78 23.92 9.59
CA GLN A 102 6.50 24.56 9.36
C GLN A 102 5.39 23.73 9.97
N THR A 103 4.52 24.38 10.73
CA THR A 103 3.27 23.80 11.22
C THR A 103 2.13 24.75 10.91
N ALA A 104 1.01 24.20 10.48
CA ALA A 104 -0.21 24.94 10.23
C ALA A 104 -1.42 24.09 10.60
N PHE A 105 -2.38 24.73 11.24
CA PHE A 105 -3.64 24.12 11.62
C PHE A 105 -4.78 24.82 10.88
N ASN A 106 -5.82 24.09 10.56
CA ASN A 106 -7.03 24.68 10.00
C ASN A 106 -7.79 25.45 11.10
N THR A 107 -7.32 26.67 11.36
CA THR A 107 -7.92 27.57 12.35
C THR A 107 -8.45 28.82 11.66
N PRO A 108 -9.47 29.49 12.21
CA PRO A 108 -9.97 30.77 11.68
C PRO A 108 -8.96 31.93 11.83
N TYR A 109 -7.88 31.71 12.54
CA TYR A 109 -6.84 32.72 12.74
C TYR A 109 -5.63 32.42 11.88
N PRO A 110 -5.10 33.38 11.10
CA PRO A 110 -4.01 33.15 10.16
C PRO A 110 -2.67 32.80 10.80
N GLY A 111 -2.48 33.02 12.07
CA GLY A 111 -1.22 32.76 12.78
C GLY A 111 -0.04 33.60 12.27
N PRO A 112 1.16 33.47 12.88
CA PRO A 112 2.35 34.22 12.47
C PRO A 112 2.85 33.93 11.05
N ASN A 113 2.60 32.73 10.50
CA ASN A 113 2.99 32.35 9.14
C ASN A 113 1.90 32.62 8.08
N GLY A 114 0.76 33.22 8.45
CA GLY A 114 -0.34 33.53 7.54
C GLY A 114 -1.24 32.37 7.15
N ILE A 115 -0.93 31.15 7.59
CA ILE A 115 -1.64 29.90 7.22
C ILE A 115 -2.16 29.13 8.45
N GLY A 116 -2.31 29.81 9.56
CA GLY A 116 -2.84 29.21 10.81
C GLY A 116 -1.80 28.53 11.67
N GLY A 117 -0.53 28.92 11.58
CA GLY A 117 0.53 28.25 12.34
C GLY A 117 1.81 29.07 12.50
N VAL A 118 2.93 28.37 12.56
CA VAL A 118 4.27 28.93 12.77
C VAL A 118 5.25 28.30 11.79
N THR A 119 6.14 29.15 11.23
CA THR A 119 7.32 28.70 10.47
C THR A 119 8.56 29.14 11.22
N VAL A 120 9.47 28.23 11.47
CA VAL A 120 10.74 28.47 12.14
C VAL A 120 11.87 28.04 11.20
N ASP A 121 12.77 28.98 10.90
CA ASP A 121 13.99 28.74 10.15
C ASP A 121 15.20 28.83 11.09
N GLY A 122 16.15 27.92 10.95
CA GLY A 122 17.33 27.91 11.77
C GLY A 122 18.46 27.07 11.18
N ASN A 123 19.64 27.16 11.80
CA ASN A 123 20.76 26.28 11.50
C ASN A 123 20.76 25.12 12.48
N SER A 124 20.86 23.90 11.93
CA SER A 124 21.05 22.67 12.70
C SER A 124 22.54 22.50 12.99
N SER A 125 22.97 22.76 14.23
CA SER A 125 24.40 22.67 14.59
C SER A 125 24.85 21.26 14.98
N ASP A 126 23.97 20.37 15.42
CA ASP A 126 24.34 19.07 16.00
C ASP A 126 23.36 17.93 15.70
N MET A 127 23.20 17.58 14.42
CA MET A 127 22.66 16.25 14.08
C MET A 127 23.81 15.23 14.08
N LYS A 128 23.94 14.52 15.18
CA LYS A 128 24.78 13.33 15.30
C LYS A 128 24.01 12.07 14.97
#